data_fe6b06088605ba491b1898e4cef81148
#
_entry.id   fe6b06088605ba491b1898e4cef81148
#
_cell.length_a   1.000
_cell.length_b   1.000
_cell.length_c   1.000
_cell.angle_alpha   90.00
_cell.angle_beta   90.00
_cell.angle_gamma   90.00
#
_symmetry.space_group_name_H-M   'P 1'
#
loop_
_entity.id
_entity.type
_entity.pdbx_description
1 polymer ?
#
loop_
_entity_poly.entity_id
_entity_poly.type
_entity_poly.pdbx_seq_one_letter_code
_entity_poly.pdbx_strand_id
1 'polypeptide(L)'
;MLGAATFWGLMAPLGKDAMNNGINGVALVMFRILGGATLFWLASLFVQKENVCRKDIFLFMLAAILGLICNQCCYTIGLSLTSPINAGIITTTMPIFALILSALILKEPITPKKAIGVALGFSGAVLLISTSLRMAGVNGVGSIKGDLLCLGAQLSYTLYLTIFNKLVKRYSAFTINKWMFLWATLLLFPFAFPSVQAISFSQISLKTYLEVGYVVVFGTFICYLLMISGQRVLRPTVVSMYNYMQPVVATIVSVSLGLAALTFNHFIAVVLIFIGVWLVVRSKSKRDISSSR
;
A
#
# COMPACT_ATOMS: atom_id res chain seq x y z
N MET A 1 8.21 -8.60 -1.99
CA MET A 1 7.43 -7.97 -0.90
C MET A 1 8.25 -6.94 -0.12
N LEU A 2 9.40 -7.28 0.44
CA LEU A 2 10.26 -6.32 1.17
C LEU A 2 10.61 -5.09 0.34
N GLY A 3 11.03 -5.25 -0.93
CA GLY A 3 11.32 -4.12 -1.82
C GLY A 3 10.13 -3.18 -2.02
N ALA A 4 8.91 -3.72 -2.16
CA ALA A 4 7.70 -2.90 -2.24
C ALA A 4 7.47 -2.11 -0.93
N ALA A 5 7.67 -2.73 0.22
CA ALA A 5 7.53 -2.07 1.51
C ALA A 5 8.56 -0.94 1.69
N THR A 6 9.79 -1.14 1.20
CA THR A 6 10.85 -0.11 1.20
C THR A 6 10.45 1.10 0.36
N PHE A 7 10.04 0.88 -0.90
CA PHE A 7 9.64 1.97 -1.78
C PHE A 7 8.39 2.71 -1.28
N TRP A 8 7.42 1.99 -0.71
CA TRP A 8 6.24 2.64 -0.13
C TRP A 8 6.55 3.39 1.17
N GLY A 9 7.49 2.91 1.99
CA GLY A 9 7.95 3.63 3.17
C GLY A 9 8.53 5.01 2.84
N LEU A 10 9.26 5.11 1.73
CA LEU A 10 9.81 6.38 1.23
C LEU A 10 8.78 7.24 0.48
N MET A 11 7.74 6.61 -0.11
CA MET A 11 6.74 7.32 -0.91
C MET A 11 5.91 8.30 -0.08
N ALA A 12 5.59 7.99 1.19
CA ALA A 12 4.73 8.83 2.01
C ALA A 12 5.33 10.22 2.29
N PRO A 13 6.58 10.36 2.76
CA PRO A 13 7.20 11.68 2.95
C PRO A 13 7.38 12.43 1.62
N LEU A 14 7.86 11.78 0.56
CA LEU A 14 8.05 12.42 -0.74
C LEU A 14 6.73 12.88 -1.37
N GLY A 15 5.68 12.06 -1.29
CA GLY A 15 4.35 12.45 -1.77
C GLY A 15 3.75 13.60 -0.97
N LYS A 16 3.98 13.65 0.36
CA LYS A 16 3.53 14.78 1.20
C LYS A 16 4.29 16.05 0.87
N ASP A 17 5.59 15.97 0.65
CA ASP A 17 6.41 17.14 0.26
C ASP A 17 5.96 17.68 -1.11
N ALA A 18 5.76 16.82 -2.10
CA ALA A 18 5.21 17.19 -3.40
C ALA A 18 3.83 17.88 -3.29
N MET A 19 2.96 17.37 -2.37
CA MET A 19 1.65 17.97 -2.13
C MET A 19 1.75 19.35 -1.49
N ASN A 20 2.73 19.60 -0.64
CA ASN A 20 2.98 20.91 -0.04
C ASN A 20 3.59 21.91 -1.04
N ASN A 21 4.20 21.43 -2.12
CA ASN A 21 4.90 22.21 -3.13
C ASN A 21 4.13 22.35 -4.46
N GLY A 22 2.81 22.41 -4.40
CA GLY A 22 1.95 22.79 -5.54
C GLY A 22 1.27 21.63 -6.28
N ILE A 23 1.50 20.36 -5.91
CA ILE A 23 0.79 19.23 -6.46
C ILE A 23 -0.35 18.85 -5.51
N ASN A 24 -1.60 19.08 -5.88
CA ASN A 24 -2.70 18.62 -5.02
C ASN A 24 -2.82 17.08 -4.99
N GLY A 25 -3.44 16.54 -3.93
CA GLY A 25 -3.51 15.09 -3.70
C GLY A 25 -4.22 14.31 -4.81
N VAL A 26 -5.27 14.90 -5.41
CA VAL A 26 -6.03 14.26 -6.50
C VAL A 26 -5.19 14.20 -7.78
N ALA A 27 -4.45 15.28 -8.10
CA ALA A 27 -3.53 15.29 -9.23
C ALA A 27 -2.38 14.30 -9.03
N LEU A 28 -1.83 14.18 -7.82
CA LEU A 28 -0.80 13.19 -7.52
C LEU A 28 -1.31 11.76 -7.78
N VAL A 29 -2.54 11.43 -7.36
CA VAL A 29 -3.16 10.14 -7.66
C VAL A 29 -3.33 9.95 -9.17
N MET A 30 -3.74 11.00 -9.90
CA MET A 30 -3.87 10.92 -11.36
C MET A 30 -2.53 10.64 -12.04
N PHE A 31 -1.45 11.31 -11.63
CA PHE A 31 -0.09 11.06 -12.15
C PHE A 31 0.37 9.63 -11.86
N ARG A 32 0.08 9.10 -10.67
CA ARG A 32 0.38 7.70 -10.32
C ARG A 32 -0.36 6.72 -11.21
N ILE A 33 -1.66 6.92 -11.40
CA ILE A 33 -2.51 6.01 -12.17
C ILE A 33 -2.17 6.10 -13.66
N LEU A 34 -2.06 7.29 -14.23
CA LEU A 34 -1.74 7.50 -15.64
C LEU A 34 -0.31 7.03 -15.95
N GLY A 35 0.67 7.43 -15.12
CA GLY A 35 2.06 7.00 -15.27
C GLY A 35 2.20 5.48 -15.10
N GLY A 36 1.51 4.90 -14.12
CA GLY A 36 1.45 3.44 -13.97
C GLY A 36 0.83 2.75 -15.18
N ALA A 37 -0.29 3.24 -15.70
CA ALA A 37 -0.90 2.72 -16.92
C ALA A 37 0.08 2.74 -18.09
N THR A 38 0.70 3.88 -18.35
CA THR A 38 1.68 4.05 -19.43
C THR A 38 2.85 3.06 -19.27
N LEU A 39 3.47 2.99 -18.09
CA LEU A 39 4.59 2.10 -17.84
C LEU A 39 4.21 0.61 -17.96
N PHE A 40 3.04 0.20 -17.45
CA PHE A 40 2.59 -1.20 -17.57
C PHE A 40 2.23 -1.58 -19.01
N TRP A 41 1.65 -0.66 -19.79
CA TRP A 41 1.39 -0.91 -21.20
C TRP A 41 2.68 -1.01 -22.00
N LEU A 42 3.64 -0.11 -21.81
CA LEU A 42 4.96 -0.18 -22.43
C LEU A 42 5.68 -1.47 -22.03
N ALA A 43 5.75 -1.80 -20.73
CA ALA A 43 6.39 -3.03 -20.27
C ALA A 43 5.69 -4.29 -20.82
N SER A 44 4.37 -4.25 -21.04
CA SER A 44 3.64 -5.38 -21.61
C SER A 44 4.00 -5.70 -23.05
N LEU A 45 4.69 -4.81 -23.78
CA LEU A 45 5.19 -5.06 -25.13
C LEU A 45 6.35 -6.07 -25.14
N PHE A 46 7.07 -6.17 -24.02
CA PHE A 46 8.24 -7.04 -23.85
C PHE A 46 7.92 -8.36 -23.15
N VAL A 47 6.65 -8.61 -22.81
CA VAL A 47 6.20 -9.82 -22.10
C VAL A 47 5.22 -10.60 -22.99
N GLN A 48 5.19 -11.92 -22.82
CA GLN A 48 4.25 -12.76 -23.57
C GLN A 48 2.81 -12.30 -23.38
N LYS A 49 2.10 -12.18 -24.51
CA LYS A 49 0.68 -11.79 -24.51
C LYS A 49 -0.18 -12.91 -23.92
N GLU A 50 -0.96 -12.57 -22.91
CA GLU A 50 -1.97 -13.46 -22.33
C GLU A 50 -3.35 -13.12 -22.89
N ASN A 51 -4.10 -14.14 -23.29
CA ASN A 51 -5.48 -13.97 -23.71
C ASN A 51 -6.39 -13.79 -22.48
N VAL A 52 -6.91 -12.59 -22.31
CA VAL A 52 -7.79 -12.25 -21.18
C VAL A 52 -9.24 -12.48 -21.59
N CYS A 53 -9.98 -13.27 -20.80
CA CYS A 53 -11.41 -13.47 -21.02
C CYS A 53 -12.18 -12.15 -20.81
N ARG A 54 -13.19 -11.89 -21.65
CA ARG A 54 -14.03 -10.67 -21.55
C ARG A 54 -14.65 -10.46 -20.16
N LYS A 55 -15.04 -11.54 -19.49
CA LYS A 55 -15.54 -11.49 -18.10
C LYS A 55 -14.47 -11.03 -17.12
N ASP A 56 -13.23 -11.45 -17.30
CA ASP A 56 -12.12 -11.09 -16.41
C ASP A 56 -11.68 -9.63 -16.65
N ILE A 57 -11.86 -9.06 -17.85
CA ILE A 57 -11.66 -7.63 -18.13
C ILE A 57 -12.60 -6.77 -17.25
N PHE A 58 -13.86 -7.18 -17.12
CA PHE A 58 -14.82 -6.51 -16.22
C PHE A 58 -14.43 -6.68 -14.75
N LEU A 59 -13.94 -7.86 -14.35
CA LEU A 59 -13.44 -8.09 -13.00
C LEU A 59 -12.19 -7.24 -12.68
N PHE A 60 -11.31 -6.99 -13.65
CA PHE A 60 -10.20 -6.05 -13.50
C PHE A 60 -10.67 -4.61 -13.29
N MET A 61 -11.79 -4.20 -13.89
CA MET A 61 -12.41 -2.89 -13.63
C MET A 61 -12.85 -2.80 -12.15
N LEU A 62 -13.57 -3.79 -11.63
CA LEU A 62 -13.98 -3.81 -10.23
C LEU A 62 -12.78 -3.88 -9.27
N ALA A 63 -11.76 -4.66 -9.63
CA ALA A 63 -10.50 -4.74 -8.90
C ALA A 63 -9.77 -3.39 -8.89
N ALA A 64 -9.79 -2.63 -10.00
CA ALA A 64 -9.22 -1.30 -10.09
C ALA A 64 -9.95 -0.29 -9.20
N ILE A 65 -11.27 -0.37 -9.11
CA ILE A 65 -12.06 0.51 -8.22
C ILE A 65 -11.62 0.31 -6.77
N LEU A 66 -11.58 -0.93 -6.27
CA LEU A 66 -11.21 -1.20 -4.88
C LEU A 66 -9.70 -1.07 -4.63
N GLY A 67 -8.87 -1.67 -5.48
CA GLY A 67 -7.43 -1.79 -5.26
C GLY A 67 -6.61 -0.57 -5.66
N LEU A 68 -7.14 0.29 -6.54
CA LEU A 68 -6.46 1.49 -7.01
C LEU A 68 -7.24 2.76 -6.66
N ILE A 69 -8.42 2.97 -7.23
CA ILE A 69 -9.14 4.25 -7.11
C ILE A 69 -9.51 4.54 -5.67
N CYS A 70 -10.34 3.70 -5.05
CA CYS A 70 -10.77 3.92 -3.67
C CYS A 70 -9.59 3.91 -2.70
N ASN A 71 -8.67 2.96 -2.83
CA ASN A 71 -7.50 2.90 -1.97
C ASN A 71 -6.62 4.16 -2.10
N GLN A 72 -6.21 4.53 -3.32
CA GLN A 72 -5.27 5.63 -3.51
C GLN A 72 -5.91 6.99 -3.25
N CYS A 73 -7.16 7.22 -3.70
CA CYS A 73 -7.86 8.48 -3.44
C CYS A 73 -8.10 8.67 -1.94
N CYS A 74 -8.68 7.66 -1.27
CA CYS A 74 -8.94 7.75 0.17
C CYS A 74 -7.64 7.94 0.97
N TYR A 75 -6.57 7.21 0.63
CA TYR A 75 -5.29 7.35 1.32
C TYR A 75 -4.66 8.73 1.09
N THR A 76 -4.59 9.19 -0.16
CA THR A 76 -3.89 10.45 -0.49
C THR A 76 -4.68 11.67 0.01
N ILE A 77 -6.01 11.68 -0.14
CA ILE A 77 -6.86 12.73 0.42
C ILE A 77 -6.83 12.65 1.95
N GLY A 78 -6.89 11.46 2.54
CA GLY A 78 -6.73 11.26 3.97
C GLY A 78 -5.41 11.83 4.48
N LEU A 79 -4.29 11.49 3.83
CA LEU A 79 -2.96 12.00 4.17
C LEU A 79 -2.84 13.52 4.04
N SER A 80 -3.56 14.15 3.11
CA SER A 80 -3.58 15.62 3.03
C SER A 80 -4.25 16.28 4.23
N LEU A 81 -5.25 15.60 4.82
CA LEU A 81 -6.07 16.09 5.92
C LEU A 81 -5.55 15.67 7.32
N THR A 82 -4.76 14.60 7.40
CA THR A 82 -4.21 14.11 8.68
C THR A 82 -2.68 14.20 8.69
N SER A 83 -2.08 13.87 9.86
CA SER A 83 -0.64 13.80 9.96
C SER A 83 -0.10 12.52 9.27
N PRO A 84 1.11 12.56 8.68
CA PRO A 84 1.75 11.36 8.12
C PRO A 84 1.86 10.21 9.12
N ILE A 85 1.87 10.55 10.38
CA ILE A 85 2.01 9.63 11.51
C ILE A 85 0.72 8.90 11.79
N ASN A 86 -0.41 9.63 11.89
CA ASN A 86 -1.71 9.00 12.02
C ASN A 86 -1.99 8.10 10.82
N ALA A 87 -1.72 8.57 9.60
CA ALA A 87 -1.82 7.76 8.40
C ALA A 87 -0.93 6.50 8.48
N GLY A 88 0.31 6.63 9.01
CA GLY A 88 1.21 5.51 9.25
C GLY A 88 0.65 4.50 10.25
N ILE A 89 0.12 4.94 11.39
CA ILE A 89 -0.53 4.05 12.37
C ILE A 89 -1.72 3.34 11.75
N ILE A 90 -2.56 4.06 11.00
CA ILE A 90 -3.76 3.50 10.39
C ILE A 90 -3.38 2.45 9.32
N THR A 91 -2.30 2.64 8.54
CA THR A 91 -1.85 1.60 7.59
C THR A 91 -1.49 0.29 8.27
N THR A 92 -1.09 0.31 9.53
CA THR A 92 -0.80 -0.91 10.31
C THR A 92 -2.05 -1.73 10.65
N THR A 93 -3.26 -1.20 10.44
CA THR A 93 -4.53 -1.94 10.63
C THR A 93 -4.81 -2.92 9.48
N MET A 94 -4.15 -2.78 8.34
CA MET A 94 -4.38 -3.63 7.16
C MET A 94 -4.26 -5.14 7.44
N PRO A 95 -3.26 -5.65 8.17
CA PRO A 95 -3.19 -7.08 8.50
C PRO A 95 -4.34 -7.57 9.39
N ILE A 96 -4.93 -6.69 10.21
CA ILE A 96 -6.11 -7.01 11.02
C ILE A 96 -7.32 -7.22 10.08
N PHE A 97 -7.55 -6.29 9.16
CA PHE A 97 -8.60 -6.44 8.15
C PHE A 97 -8.36 -7.69 7.28
N ALA A 98 -7.11 -7.94 6.86
CA ALA A 98 -6.78 -9.11 6.06
C ALA A 98 -7.03 -10.42 6.80
N LEU A 99 -6.77 -10.48 8.11
CA LEU A 99 -7.08 -11.65 8.93
C LEU A 99 -8.59 -11.91 8.97
N ILE A 100 -9.38 -10.88 9.25
CA ILE A 100 -10.85 -10.95 9.36
C ILE A 100 -11.47 -11.28 8.01
N LEU A 101 -11.16 -10.52 6.96
CA LEU A 101 -11.76 -10.69 5.64
C LEU A 101 -11.31 -12.00 4.97
N SER A 102 -10.08 -12.45 5.17
CA SER A 102 -9.65 -13.78 4.68
C SER A 102 -10.40 -14.91 5.37
N ALA A 103 -10.73 -14.78 6.66
CA ALA A 103 -11.54 -15.76 7.36
C ALA A 103 -12.99 -15.76 6.84
N LEU A 104 -13.59 -14.60 6.64
CA LEU A 104 -14.98 -14.47 6.19
C LEU A 104 -15.15 -14.85 4.71
N ILE A 105 -14.32 -14.31 3.83
CA ILE A 105 -14.49 -14.42 2.36
C ILE A 105 -13.82 -15.68 1.82
N LEU A 106 -12.56 -15.95 2.22
CA LEU A 106 -11.79 -17.10 1.74
C LEU A 106 -11.97 -18.33 2.62
N LYS A 107 -12.67 -18.19 3.75
CA LYS A 107 -12.86 -19.27 4.75
C LYS A 107 -11.50 -19.83 5.22
N GLU A 108 -10.50 -18.94 5.38
CA GLU A 108 -9.21 -19.32 5.95
C GLU A 108 -9.32 -19.45 7.48
N PRO A 109 -8.69 -20.47 8.08
CA PRO A 109 -8.73 -20.64 9.53
C PRO A 109 -7.99 -19.51 10.24
N ILE A 110 -8.60 -18.98 11.29
CA ILE A 110 -7.93 -18.08 12.25
C ILE A 110 -7.21 -18.99 13.26
N THR A 111 -5.94 -19.23 13.02
CA THR A 111 -5.12 -19.99 13.98
C THR A 111 -4.57 -19.07 15.06
N PRO A 112 -4.31 -19.57 16.29
CA PRO A 112 -3.69 -18.77 17.35
C PRO A 112 -2.36 -18.11 16.90
N LYS A 113 -1.56 -18.84 16.12
CA LYS A 113 -0.32 -18.29 15.54
C LYS A 113 -0.56 -17.09 14.63
N LYS A 114 -1.63 -17.11 13.80
CA LYS A 114 -2.01 -15.96 12.98
C LYS A 114 -2.45 -14.78 13.84
N ALA A 115 -3.35 -15.00 14.79
CA ALA A 115 -3.87 -13.94 15.65
C ALA A 115 -2.76 -13.28 16.49
N ILE A 116 -1.95 -14.08 17.16
CA ILE A 116 -0.81 -13.59 17.95
C ILE A 116 0.19 -12.85 17.05
N GLY A 117 0.51 -13.40 15.88
CA GLY A 117 1.45 -12.77 14.95
C GLY A 117 0.98 -11.41 14.44
N VAL A 118 -0.33 -11.27 14.13
CA VAL A 118 -0.94 -9.98 13.73
C VAL A 118 -0.91 -9.00 14.90
N ALA A 119 -1.25 -9.44 16.11
CA ALA A 119 -1.24 -8.59 17.31
C ALA A 119 0.18 -8.10 17.65
N LEU A 120 1.19 -8.98 17.60
CA LEU A 120 2.59 -8.60 17.84
C LEU A 120 3.10 -7.62 16.79
N GLY A 121 2.84 -7.88 15.50
CA GLY A 121 3.23 -6.99 14.43
C GLY A 121 2.58 -5.60 14.55
N PHE A 122 1.28 -5.56 14.89
CA PHE A 122 0.56 -4.31 15.13
C PHE A 122 1.15 -3.54 16.32
N SER A 123 1.35 -4.20 17.46
CA SER A 123 1.93 -3.58 18.66
C SER A 123 3.33 -3.03 18.40
N GLY A 124 4.18 -3.81 17.68
CA GLY A 124 5.52 -3.37 17.29
C GLY A 124 5.48 -2.16 16.35
N ALA A 125 4.60 -2.14 15.36
CA ALA A 125 4.48 -1.01 14.44
C ALA A 125 3.98 0.27 15.14
N VAL A 126 2.98 0.15 16.03
CA VAL A 126 2.49 1.27 16.84
C VAL A 126 3.57 1.79 17.79
N LEU A 127 4.34 0.89 18.45
CA LEU A 127 5.46 1.27 19.33
C LEU A 127 6.52 2.04 18.53
N LEU A 128 6.89 1.56 17.34
CA LEU A 128 7.89 2.19 16.48
C LEU A 128 7.49 3.62 16.10
N ILE A 129 6.26 3.77 15.59
CA ILE A 129 5.71 5.04 15.15
C ILE A 129 5.58 6.02 16.33
N SER A 130 5.05 5.56 17.48
CA SER A 130 4.87 6.41 18.67
C SER A 130 6.20 6.87 19.29
N THR A 131 7.26 6.03 19.20
CA THR A 131 8.61 6.39 19.67
C THR A 131 9.20 7.48 18.77
N SER A 132 9.09 7.31 17.44
CA SER A 132 9.56 8.32 16.47
C SER A 132 8.85 9.65 16.64
N LEU A 133 7.55 9.65 17.02
CA LEU A 133 6.77 10.84 17.35
C LEU A 133 7.28 11.65 18.51
N ARG A 134 7.49 10.97 19.65
CA ARG A 134 7.95 11.62 20.87
C ARG A 134 9.30 12.30 20.66
N MET A 135 10.14 11.72 19.83
CA MET A 135 11.46 12.28 19.51
C MET A 135 11.37 13.51 18.60
N ALA A 136 10.41 13.53 17.67
CA ALA A 136 10.22 14.65 16.75
C ALA A 136 9.49 15.87 17.38
N GLY A 137 9.02 15.75 18.63
CA GLY A 137 8.28 16.82 19.31
C GLY A 137 6.94 17.18 18.66
N VAL A 138 6.44 16.33 17.78
CA VAL A 138 5.21 16.58 17.01
C VAL A 138 4.01 16.04 17.77
N ASN A 139 3.22 16.93 18.35
CA ASN A 139 1.88 16.60 18.80
C ASN A 139 0.98 16.47 17.55
N GLY A 140 0.83 15.23 17.07
CA GLY A 140 0.06 14.96 15.86
C GLY A 140 -1.44 15.11 16.09
N VAL A 141 -1.96 16.33 16.02
CA VAL A 141 -3.39 16.56 15.90
C VAL A 141 -3.77 16.33 14.44
N GLY A 142 -4.24 15.13 14.12
CA GLY A 142 -4.79 14.79 12.80
C GLY A 142 -6.30 15.08 12.76
N SER A 143 -6.83 15.24 11.55
CA SER A 143 -8.27 15.35 11.34
C SER A 143 -8.90 13.95 11.37
N ILE A 144 -9.96 13.77 12.18
CA ILE A 144 -10.76 12.53 12.23
C ILE A 144 -11.25 12.14 10.81
N LYS A 145 -11.62 13.12 9.97
CA LYS A 145 -12.01 12.86 8.57
C LYS A 145 -10.86 12.25 7.77
N GLY A 146 -9.64 12.77 7.93
CA GLY A 146 -8.46 12.22 7.29
C GLY A 146 -8.14 10.81 7.77
N ASP A 147 -8.26 10.56 9.06
CA ASP A 147 -8.03 9.25 9.67
C ASP A 147 -9.04 8.21 9.16
N LEU A 148 -10.33 8.57 9.08
CA LEU A 148 -11.37 7.70 8.53
C LEU A 148 -11.17 7.40 7.04
N LEU A 149 -10.71 8.36 6.25
CA LEU A 149 -10.35 8.12 4.85
C LEU A 149 -9.17 7.16 4.74
N CYS A 150 -8.11 7.33 5.52
CA CYS A 150 -6.98 6.40 5.56
C CYS A 150 -7.43 4.99 5.97
N LEU A 151 -8.34 4.86 6.93
CA LEU A 151 -8.90 3.58 7.35
C LEU A 151 -9.72 2.93 6.22
N GLY A 152 -10.56 3.71 5.55
CA GLY A 152 -11.32 3.29 4.38
C GLY A 152 -10.40 2.79 3.24
N ALA A 153 -9.26 3.45 3.03
CA ALA A 153 -8.26 3.01 2.07
C ALA A 153 -7.71 1.61 2.39
N GLN A 154 -7.38 1.34 3.68
CA GLN A 154 -6.88 0.02 4.09
C GLN A 154 -7.94 -1.06 3.93
N LEU A 155 -9.18 -0.76 4.29
CA LEU A 155 -10.31 -1.67 4.11
C LEU A 155 -10.55 -1.97 2.63
N SER A 156 -10.57 -0.95 1.77
CA SER A 156 -10.76 -1.09 0.32
C SER A 156 -9.69 -1.97 -0.32
N TYR A 157 -8.41 -1.72 0.01
CA TYR A 157 -7.31 -2.54 -0.51
C TYR A 157 -7.37 -3.99 -0.01
N THR A 158 -7.76 -4.19 1.25
CA THR A 158 -7.90 -5.54 1.82
C THR A 158 -9.05 -6.30 1.20
N LEU A 159 -10.18 -5.63 0.89
CA LEU A 159 -11.27 -6.22 0.10
C LEU A 159 -10.78 -6.65 -1.29
N TYR A 160 -10.02 -5.79 -1.97
CA TYR A 160 -9.38 -6.16 -3.23
C TYR A 160 -8.51 -7.43 -3.08
N LEU A 161 -7.62 -7.47 -2.09
CA LEU A 161 -6.74 -8.62 -1.85
C LEU A 161 -7.50 -9.94 -1.64
N THR A 162 -8.65 -9.87 -0.98
CA THR A 162 -9.42 -11.06 -0.61
C THR A 162 -10.39 -11.48 -1.70
N ILE A 163 -11.18 -10.56 -2.24
CA ILE A 163 -12.21 -10.85 -3.25
C ILE A 163 -11.55 -11.30 -4.57
N PHE A 164 -10.53 -10.58 -5.03
CA PHE A 164 -9.87 -10.83 -6.31
C PHE A 164 -8.66 -11.78 -6.22
N ASN A 165 -8.44 -12.44 -5.07
CA ASN A 165 -7.32 -13.36 -4.88
C ASN A 165 -7.23 -14.44 -5.97
N LYS A 166 -8.39 -15.00 -6.37
CA LYS A 166 -8.44 -16.03 -7.44
C LYS A 166 -8.09 -15.45 -8.81
N LEU A 167 -8.55 -14.22 -9.10
CA LEU A 167 -8.28 -13.52 -10.35
C LEU A 167 -6.78 -13.21 -10.49
N VAL A 168 -6.18 -12.68 -9.44
CA VAL A 168 -4.74 -12.33 -9.39
C VAL A 168 -3.84 -13.56 -9.61
N LYS A 169 -4.26 -14.75 -9.18
CA LYS A 169 -3.50 -15.99 -9.40
C LYS A 169 -3.59 -16.54 -10.82
N ARG A 170 -4.50 -16.04 -11.64
CA ARG A 170 -4.79 -16.57 -12.97
C ARG A 170 -3.91 -15.94 -14.06
N TYR A 171 -3.51 -14.69 -13.90
CA TYR A 171 -2.79 -13.90 -14.90
C TYR A 171 -1.43 -13.42 -14.39
N SER A 172 -0.55 -12.99 -15.30
CA SER A 172 0.74 -12.39 -14.95
C SER A 172 0.56 -11.03 -14.27
N ALA A 173 1.56 -10.61 -13.48
CA ALA A 173 1.52 -9.31 -12.83
C ALA A 173 1.43 -8.14 -13.84
N PHE A 174 2.03 -8.28 -15.00
CA PHE A 174 1.94 -7.28 -16.07
C PHE A 174 0.53 -7.17 -16.63
N THR A 175 -0.11 -8.30 -16.95
CA THR A 175 -1.49 -8.34 -17.48
C THR A 175 -2.49 -7.77 -16.48
N ILE A 176 -2.39 -8.12 -15.21
CA ILE A 176 -3.29 -7.60 -14.18
C ILE A 176 -3.13 -6.09 -14.05
N ASN A 177 -1.89 -5.62 -13.85
CA ASN A 177 -1.64 -4.20 -13.62
C ASN A 177 -2.02 -3.36 -14.85
N LYS A 178 -1.68 -3.78 -16.09
CA LYS A 178 -2.04 -2.99 -17.27
C LYS A 178 -3.54 -2.76 -17.40
N TRP A 179 -4.35 -3.79 -17.15
CA TRP A 179 -5.80 -3.67 -17.23
C TRP A 179 -6.38 -2.87 -16.05
N MET A 180 -5.91 -3.13 -14.82
CA MET A 180 -6.37 -2.38 -13.65
C MET A 180 -6.03 -0.89 -13.77
N PHE A 181 -4.79 -0.54 -14.16
CA PHE A 181 -4.38 0.86 -14.30
C PHE A 181 -5.07 1.55 -15.48
N LEU A 182 -5.35 0.83 -16.58
CA LEU A 182 -6.14 1.35 -17.69
C LEU A 182 -7.56 1.73 -17.23
N TRP A 183 -8.25 0.81 -16.56
CA TRP A 183 -9.60 1.08 -16.04
C TRP A 183 -9.58 2.20 -15.00
N ALA A 184 -8.59 2.21 -14.11
CA ALA A 184 -8.45 3.28 -13.13
C ALA A 184 -8.25 4.64 -13.82
N THR A 185 -7.44 4.71 -14.88
CA THR A 185 -7.26 5.93 -15.69
C THR A 185 -8.57 6.38 -16.31
N LEU A 186 -9.28 5.49 -17.00
CA LEU A 186 -10.53 5.82 -17.68
C LEU A 186 -11.61 6.31 -16.70
N LEU A 187 -11.71 5.69 -15.54
CA LEU A 187 -12.73 6.02 -14.54
C LEU A 187 -12.38 7.29 -13.74
N LEU A 188 -11.10 7.50 -13.43
CA LEU A 188 -10.68 8.64 -12.60
C LEU A 188 -10.43 9.91 -13.42
N PHE A 189 -10.04 9.78 -14.69
CA PHE A 189 -9.67 10.91 -15.54
C PHE A 189 -10.68 12.06 -15.52
N PRO A 190 -12.00 11.84 -15.74
CA PRO A 190 -12.97 12.93 -15.80
C PRO A 190 -13.07 13.70 -14.48
N PHE A 191 -12.83 13.04 -13.34
CA PHE A 191 -12.91 13.65 -12.01
C PHE A 191 -11.59 14.32 -11.58
N ALA A 192 -10.44 13.78 -12.01
CA ALA A 192 -9.14 14.27 -11.62
C ALA A 192 -8.57 15.33 -12.57
N PHE A 193 -9.05 15.39 -13.81
CA PHE A 193 -8.54 16.31 -14.84
C PHE A 193 -8.59 17.79 -14.42
N PRO A 194 -9.67 18.33 -13.81
CA PRO A 194 -9.70 19.70 -13.33
C PRO A 194 -8.61 19.99 -12.31
N SER A 195 -8.29 19.01 -11.45
CA SER A 195 -7.23 19.15 -10.45
C SER A 195 -5.83 19.17 -11.07
N VAL A 196 -5.64 18.52 -12.21
CA VAL A 196 -4.38 18.58 -12.97
C VAL A 196 -4.26 19.90 -13.71
N GLN A 197 -5.34 20.41 -14.30
CA GLN A 197 -5.36 21.71 -14.98
C GLN A 197 -5.08 22.90 -14.04
N ALA A 198 -5.46 22.77 -12.78
CA ALA A 198 -5.23 23.81 -11.76
C ALA A 198 -3.75 23.94 -11.34
N ILE A 199 -2.86 23.06 -11.80
CA ILE A 199 -1.44 23.09 -11.46
C ILE A 199 -0.70 24.09 -12.34
N SER A 200 -0.02 25.05 -11.70
CA SER A 200 0.90 25.96 -12.38
C SER A 200 2.26 25.31 -12.60
N PHE A 201 2.38 24.50 -13.65
CA PHE A 201 3.58 23.68 -13.93
C PHE A 201 4.87 24.50 -14.00
N SER A 202 4.81 25.76 -14.44
CA SER A 202 5.97 26.66 -14.52
C SER A 202 6.54 27.06 -13.15
N GLN A 203 5.75 26.93 -12.08
CA GLN A 203 6.17 27.29 -10.72
C GLN A 203 6.68 26.09 -9.92
N ILE A 204 6.58 24.87 -10.46
CA ILE A 204 6.98 23.66 -9.78
C ILE A 204 8.49 23.50 -9.86
N SER A 205 9.13 23.25 -8.71
CA SER A 205 10.56 23.01 -8.61
C SER A 205 10.99 21.70 -9.25
N LEU A 206 12.23 21.61 -9.73
CA LEU A 206 12.80 20.35 -10.23
C LEU A 206 12.76 19.25 -9.16
N LYS A 207 12.96 19.60 -7.89
CA LYS A 207 12.84 18.67 -6.76
C LYS A 207 11.46 18.00 -6.73
N THR A 208 10.40 18.77 -6.83
CA THR A 208 9.01 18.27 -6.83
C THR A 208 8.74 17.37 -8.03
N TYR A 209 9.27 17.69 -9.22
CA TYR A 209 9.18 16.79 -10.38
C TYR A 209 9.86 15.45 -10.14
N LEU A 210 11.04 15.44 -9.50
CA LEU A 210 11.76 14.21 -9.15
C LEU A 210 11.01 13.39 -8.10
N GLU A 211 10.38 14.04 -7.12
CA GLU A 211 9.54 13.41 -6.11
C GLU A 211 8.31 12.73 -6.74
N VAL A 212 7.60 13.44 -7.62
CA VAL A 212 6.49 12.86 -8.38
C VAL A 212 6.96 11.72 -9.27
N GLY A 213 8.11 11.87 -9.94
CA GLY A 213 8.74 10.81 -10.72
C GLY A 213 9.05 9.56 -9.88
N TYR A 214 9.61 9.75 -8.68
CA TYR A 214 9.82 8.66 -7.74
C TYR A 214 8.51 7.95 -7.36
N VAL A 215 7.47 8.72 -7.01
CA VAL A 215 6.16 8.19 -6.62
C VAL A 215 5.51 7.40 -7.77
N VAL A 216 5.68 7.83 -9.02
CA VAL A 216 5.16 7.12 -10.20
C VAL A 216 5.97 5.86 -10.49
N VAL A 217 7.28 5.94 -10.57
CA VAL A 217 8.12 4.81 -11.00
C VAL A 217 8.28 3.80 -9.87
N PHE A 218 8.82 4.22 -8.74
CA PHE A 218 9.13 3.31 -7.63
C PHE A 218 7.91 3.06 -6.75
N GLY A 219 7.20 4.10 -6.33
CA GLY A 219 6.03 4.00 -5.45
C GLY A 219 4.79 3.40 -6.13
N THR A 220 4.75 3.37 -7.47
CA THR A 220 3.61 2.83 -8.21
C THR A 220 4.02 1.67 -9.11
N PHE A 221 4.72 1.90 -10.22
CA PHE A 221 5.01 0.85 -11.20
C PHE A 221 5.74 -0.34 -10.57
N ILE A 222 6.91 -0.12 -9.95
CA ILE A 222 7.72 -1.20 -9.37
C ILE A 222 7.01 -1.83 -8.17
N CYS A 223 6.42 -1.01 -7.28
CA CYS A 223 5.69 -1.53 -6.14
C CYS A 223 4.54 -2.44 -6.53
N TYR A 224 3.67 -2.02 -7.46
CA TYR A 224 2.54 -2.85 -7.87
C TYR A 224 2.97 -4.11 -8.62
N LEU A 225 4.06 -4.06 -9.39
CA LEU A 225 4.64 -5.24 -10.00
C LEU A 225 5.09 -6.25 -8.92
N LEU A 226 5.84 -5.80 -7.92
CA LEU A 226 6.30 -6.63 -6.81
C LEU A 226 5.15 -7.14 -5.94
N MET A 227 4.13 -6.30 -5.69
CA MET A 227 2.96 -6.67 -4.90
C MET A 227 2.13 -7.75 -5.58
N ILE A 228 1.77 -7.57 -6.84
CA ILE A 228 0.99 -8.57 -7.59
C ILE A 228 1.78 -9.88 -7.71
N SER A 229 3.09 -9.81 -7.98
CA SER A 229 3.95 -10.99 -8.01
C SER A 229 3.92 -11.75 -6.67
N GLY A 230 3.95 -11.03 -5.55
CA GLY A 230 3.80 -11.62 -4.22
C GLY A 230 2.40 -12.18 -3.95
N GLN A 231 1.34 -11.48 -4.35
CA GLN A 231 -0.06 -11.90 -4.18
C GLN A 231 -0.39 -13.20 -4.93
N ARG A 232 0.29 -13.47 -6.04
CA ARG A 232 0.09 -14.72 -6.80
C ARG A 232 0.51 -15.96 -6.03
N VAL A 233 1.50 -15.83 -5.16
CA VAL A 233 2.10 -16.94 -4.41
C VAL A 233 1.63 -16.96 -2.96
N LEU A 234 1.54 -15.78 -2.33
CA LEU A 234 1.26 -15.64 -0.91
C LEU A 234 -0.24 -15.49 -0.62
N ARG A 235 -0.62 -15.79 0.61
CA ARG A 235 -1.99 -15.55 1.12
C ARG A 235 -2.18 -14.05 1.43
N PRO A 236 -3.40 -13.50 1.32
CA PRO A 236 -3.68 -12.09 1.62
C PRO A 236 -3.19 -11.65 3.00
N THR A 237 -3.38 -12.48 4.04
CA THR A 237 -2.90 -12.20 5.39
C THR A 237 -1.37 -12.08 5.44
N VAL A 238 -0.63 -12.91 4.70
CA VAL A 238 0.84 -12.84 4.64
C VAL A 238 1.28 -11.59 3.87
N VAL A 239 0.62 -11.30 2.75
CA VAL A 239 0.91 -10.09 1.94
C VAL A 239 0.75 -8.83 2.79
N SER A 240 -0.35 -8.73 3.54
CA SER A 240 -0.63 -7.57 4.39
C SER A 240 0.38 -7.37 5.53
N MET A 241 0.96 -8.46 6.07
CA MET A 241 1.96 -8.37 7.13
C MET A 241 3.24 -7.61 6.71
N TYR A 242 3.57 -7.62 5.42
CA TYR A 242 4.72 -6.85 4.92
C TYR A 242 4.54 -5.34 5.04
N ASN A 243 3.31 -4.83 5.24
CA ASN A 243 3.09 -3.42 5.51
C ASN A 243 3.70 -2.95 6.83
N TYR A 244 3.88 -3.85 7.80
CA TYR A 244 4.61 -3.53 9.03
C TYR A 244 6.10 -3.20 8.80
N MET A 245 6.64 -3.55 7.64
CA MET A 245 8.01 -3.18 7.27
C MET A 245 8.14 -1.70 6.87
N GLN A 246 7.06 -1.05 6.46
CA GLN A 246 7.10 0.36 6.04
C GLN A 246 7.61 1.29 7.17
N PRO A 247 7.06 1.27 8.39
CA PRO A 247 7.58 2.09 9.48
C PRO A 247 9.02 1.71 9.88
N VAL A 248 9.43 0.43 9.74
CA VAL A 248 10.81 0.02 9.98
C VAL A 248 11.76 0.71 9.01
N VAL A 249 11.42 0.68 7.71
CA VAL A 249 12.21 1.35 6.66
C VAL A 249 12.24 2.86 6.89
N ALA A 250 11.08 3.47 7.18
CA ALA A 250 11.00 4.91 7.46
C ALA A 250 11.89 5.31 8.63
N THR A 251 11.96 4.49 9.70
CA THR A 251 12.83 4.73 10.84
C THR A 251 14.30 4.62 10.46
N ILE A 252 14.71 3.56 9.74
CA ILE A 252 16.10 3.37 9.30
C ILE A 252 16.55 4.58 8.47
N VAL A 253 15.72 5.03 7.52
CA VAL A 253 16.04 6.20 6.68
C VAL A 253 16.14 7.47 7.51
N SER A 254 15.23 7.70 8.46
CA SER A 254 15.27 8.87 9.34
C SER A 254 16.54 8.90 10.19
N VAL A 255 16.99 7.75 10.69
CA VAL A 255 18.24 7.64 11.46
C VAL A 255 19.46 7.87 10.56
N SER A 256 19.49 7.29 9.36
CA SER A 256 20.62 7.46 8.43
C SER A 256 20.77 8.90 7.92
N LEU A 257 19.68 9.66 7.88
CA LEU A 257 19.67 11.10 7.56
C LEU A 257 19.96 12.00 8.78
N GLY A 258 20.20 11.43 9.97
CA GLY A 258 20.42 12.20 11.19
C GLY A 258 19.18 12.91 11.74
N LEU A 259 17.99 12.56 11.23
CA LEU A 259 16.71 13.16 11.65
C LEU A 259 16.10 12.49 12.88
N ALA A 260 16.61 11.32 13.29
CA ALA A 260 16.17 10.58 14.46
C ALA A 260 17.35 9.82 15.10
N ALA A 261 17.28 9.59 16.41
CA ALA A 261 18.23 8.74 17.12
C ALA A 261 17.63 7.35 17.36
N LEU A 262 18.47 6.31 17.34
CA LEU A 262 18.06 4.96 17.73
C LEU A 262 17.86 4.89 19.24
N THR A 263 16.73 4.35 19.65
CA THR A 263 16.42 4.07 21.06
C THR A 263 16.17 2.58 21.25
N PHE A 264 16.23 2.12 22.48
CA PHE A 264 15.92 0.74 22.84
C PHE A 264 14.52 0.32 22.42
N ASN A 265 13.56 1.26 22.47
CA ASN A 265 12.18 1.02 22.00
C ASN A 265 12.11 0.71 20.50
N HIS A 266 12.95 1.33 19.67
CA HIS A 266 13.02 0.99 18.24
C HIS A 266 13.48 -0.46 18.04
N PHE A 267 14.46 -0.92 18.82
CA PHE A 267 14.92 -2.32 18.76
C PHE A 267 13.81 -3.30 19.15
N ILE A 268 13.12 -3.07 20.28
CA ILE A 268 11.98 -3.90 20.71
C ILE A 268 10.91 -3.94 19.63
N ALA A 269 10.53 -2.79 19.07
CA ALA A 269 9.50 -2.67 18.05
C ALA A 269 9.83 -3.49 16.80
N VAL A 270 11.06 -3.39 16.32
CA VAL A 270 11.53 -4.17 15.15
C VAL A 270 11.48 -5.67 15.43
N VAL A 271 11.94 -6.12 16.61
CA VAL A 271 11.88 -7.53 17.02
C VAL A 271 10.43 -8.04 17.04
N LEU A 272 9.50 -7.27 17.62
CA LEU A 272 8.06 -7.62 17.65
C LEU A 272 7.48 -7.77 16.24
N ILE A 273 7.82 -6.86 15.32
CA ILE A 273 7.37 -6.91 13.92
C ILE A 273 7.89 -8.19 13.25
N PHE A 274 9.19 -8.49 13.36
CA PHE A 274 9.77 -9.67 12.72
C PHE A 274 9.20 -10.97 13.28
N ILE A 275 9.03 -11.08 14.59
CA ILE A 275 8.38 -12.25 15.23
C ILE A 275 6.92 -12.37 14.72
N GLY A 276 6.18 -11.26 14.67
CA GLY A 276 4.81 -11.23 14.19
C GLY A 276 4.70 -11.73 12.74
N VAL A 277 5.52 -11.20 11.84
CA VAL A 277 5.58 -11.64 10.43
C VAL A 277 5.93 -13.13 10.34
N TRP A 278 6.94 -13.58 11.06
CA TRP A 278 7.39 -14.97 11.07
C TRP A 278 6.29 -15.93 11.53
N LEU A 279 5.57 -15.61 12.60
CA LEU A 279 4.45 -16.42 13.10
C LEU A 279 3.32 -16.56 12.05
N VAL A 280 2.97 -15.47 11.37
CA VAL A 280 1.91 -15.50 10.36
C VAL A 280 2.36 -16.28 9.12
N VAL A 281 3.58 -16.10 8.66
CA VAL A 281 4.13 -16.84 7.52
C VAL A 281 4.13 -18.35 7.79
N ARG A 282 4.51 -18.77 9.00
CA ARG A 282 4.53 -20.18 9.44
C ARG A 282 3.18 -20.72 9.93
N SER A 283 2.10 -19.94 9.87
CA SER A 283 0.78 -20.42 10.29
C SER A 283 0.18 -21.39 9.27
N LYS A 284 -0.55 -22.39 9.72
CA LYS A 284 -1.24 -23.38 8.87
C LYS A 284 -2.24 -22.70 7.93
N SER A 285 -2.27 -23.14 6.67
CA SER A 285 -3.28 -22.75 5.67
C SER A 285 -4.49 -23.71 5.75
N LYS A 286 -5.57 -23.37 5.01
CA LYS A 286 -6.73 -24.26 4.86
C LYS A 286 -6.31 -25.60 4.24
N ARG A 287 -5.37 -25.61 3.29
CA ARG A 287 -4.86 -26.82 2.65
C ARG A 287 -4.11 -27.71 3.64
N ASP A 288 -3.28 -27.12 4.51
CA ASP A 288 -2.49 -27.87 5.50
C ASP A 288 -3.38 -28.55 6.53
N ILE A 289 -4.54 -27.96 6.85
CA ILE A 289 -5.52 -28.54 7.79
C ILE A 289 -6.35 -29.62 7.10
N SER A 290 -6.68 -29.47 5.81
CA SER A 290 -7.44 -30.49 5.06
C SER A 290 -6.60 -31.71 4.73
N SER A 291 -5.28 -31.59 4.59
CA SER A 291 -4.36 -32.70 4.34
C SER A 291 -3.94 -33.46 5.62
N SER A 292 -4.26 -32.92 6.79
CA SER A 292 -3.97 -33.54 8.10
C SER A 292 -5.18 -34.26 8.71
N ARG A 293 -6.31 -34.30 8.00
CA ARG A 293 -7.50 -35.11 8.27
C ARG A 293 -7.62 -36.24 7.23
#